data_5da2c074a478dc082afe51456eaf8e8d
#
_entry.id   5da2c074a478dc082afe51456eaf8e8d
#
_cell.length_a   1.000
_cell.length_b   1.000
_cell.length_c   1.000
_cell.angle_alpha   90.00
_cell.angle_beta   90.00
_cell.angle_gamma   90.00
#
_symmetry.space_group_name_H-M   'P 1'
#
loop_
_entity.id
_entity.type
_entity.pdbx_description
1 polymer ?
#
loop_
_entity_poly.entity_id
_entity_poly.type
_entity_poly.pdbx_seq_one_letter_code
_entity_poly.pdbx_strand_id
1 'polypeptide(L)'
;MALIDRGALDEGGIDRLAERLGVGERQLRRLFRQHLGASPVSVAQTRRVLLAKQLIHETRLPMAEVALASGFGSIRRFNEIFQRLFDRPPWALRRATAAASSRQHGEVTILLGYRPPYDWATMVAFLKARAIPGV
;
A
#
# COMPACT_ATOMS: atom_id res chain seq x y z
N MET A 1 7.62 -9.53 -11.94
CA MET A 1 6.68 -8.84 -11.01
C MET A 1 5.27 -9.46 -11.10
N ALA A 2 4.71 -9.72 -12.27
CA ALA A 2 3.32 -10.24 -12.41
C ALA A 2 2.94 -11.46 -11.55
N LEU A 3 3.85 -12.39 -11.27
CA LEU A 3 3.58 -13.53 -10.38
C LEU A 3 3.46 -13.10 -8.91
N ILE A 4 4.28 -12.15 -8.48
CA ILE A 4 4.21 -11.62 -7.11
C ILE A 4 2.94 -10.78 -6.94
N ASP A 5 2.57 -10.01 -7.96
CA ASP A 5 1.33 -9.23 -7.97
C ASP A 5 0.08 -10.12 -7.87
N ARG A 6 0.17 -11.35 -8.36
CA ARG A 6 -0.88 -12.39 -8.22
C ARG A 6 -0.78 -13.20 -6.92
N GLY A 7 0.10 -12.85 -5.99
CA GLY A 7 0.20 -13.53 -4.70
C GLY A 7 1.04 -14.81 -4.68
N ALA A 8 1.91 -15.04 -5.64
CA ALA A 8 2.69 -16.28 -5.70
C ALA A 8 3.58 -16.53 -4.45
N LEU A 9 3.91 -15.49 -3.68
CA LEU A 9 4.62 -15.60 -2.41
C LEU A 9 3.69 -15.73 -1.20
N ASP A 10 2.38 -15.57 -1.40
CA ASP A 10 1.38 -15.70 -0.34
C ASP A 10 0.97 -17.17 -0.17
N GLU A 11 0.95 -17.93 -1.27
CA GLU A 11 0.47 -19.32 -1.32
C GLU A 11 1.55 -20.37 -1.03
N GLY A 12 2.82 -20.09 -1.26
CA GLY A 12 3.83 -21.14 -1.19
C GLY A 12 5.25 -20.71 -0.86
N GLY A 13 5.46 -19.45 -0.47
CA GLY A 13 6.81 -18.99 -0.12
C GLY A 13 7.76 -18.82 -1.32
N ILE A 14 9.04 -18.64 -1.00
CA ILE A 14 10.08 -18.37 -1.99
C ILE A 14 10.48 -19.63 -2.79
N ASP A 15 10.43 -20.79 -2.16
CA ASP A 15 10.70 -22.10 -2.73
C ASP A 15 9.76 -22.38 -3.90
N ARG A 16 8.47 -22.24 -3.71
CA ARG A 16 7.44 -22.45 -4.74
C ARG A 16 7.55 -21.45 -5.89
N LEU A 17 7.90 -20.19 -5.59
CA LEU A 17 8.17 -19.21 -6.63
C LEU A 17 9.42 -19.55 -7.43
N ALA A 18 10.49 -20.01 -6.78
CA ALA A 18 11.72 -20.43 -7.40
C ALA A 18 11.49 -21.64 -8.33
N GLU A 19 10.75 -22.63 -7.87
CA GLU A 19 10.35 -23.81 -8.64
C GLU A 19 9.54 -23.42 -9.90
N ARG A 20 8.54 -22.56 -9.77
CA ARG A 20 7.72 -22.06 -10.89
C ARG A 20 8.52 -21.28 -11.93
N LEU A 21 9.63 -20.68 -11.52
CA LEU A 21 10.53 -19.92 -12.40
C LEU A 21 11.69 -20.79 -12.95
N GLY A 22 11.80 -22.04 -12.51
CA GLY A 22 12.89 -22.94 -12.91
C GLY A 22 14.28 -22.48 -12.41
N VAL A 23 14.34 -21.76 -11.27
CA VAL A 23 15.58 -21.25 -10.69
C VAL A 23 15.72 -21.70 -9.24
N GLY A 24 16.96 -21.77 -8.74
CA GLY A 24 17.19 -22.05 -7.32
C GLY A 24 16.84 -20.83 -6.45
N GLU A 25 16.39 -21.08 -5.20
CA GLU A 25 16.07 -20.00 -4.25
C GLU A 25 17.21 -19.00 -4.05
N ARG A 26 18.44 -19.48 -3.94
CA ARG A 26 19.63 -18.64 -3.77
C ARG A 26 19.80 -17.69 -4.95
N GLN A 27 19.59 -18.19 -6.16
CA GLN A 27 19.64 -17.39 -7.38
C GLN A 27 18.50 -16.36 -7.40
N LEU A 28 17.29 -16.78 -7.07
CA LEU A 28 16.14 -15.89 -7.00
C LEU A 28 16.38 -14.73 -6.03
N ARG A 29 16.86 -15.02 -4.82
CA ARG A 29 17.23 -13.99 -3.84
C ARG A 29 18.32 -13.04 -4.34
N ARG A 30 19.31 -13.57 -5.06
CA ARG A 30 20.38 -12.75 -5.67
C ARG A 30 19.81 -11.81 -6.74
N LEU A 31 18.98 -12.31 -7.64
CA LEU A 31 18.35 -11.52 -8.69
C LEU A 31 17.47 -10.40 -8.10
N PHE A 32 16.69 -10.71 -7.07
CA PHE A 32 15.90 -9.70 -6.39
C PHE A 32 16.74 -8.59 -5.78
N ARG A 33 17.82 -8.93 -5.08
CA ARG A 33 18.73 -7.95 -4.52
C ARG A 33 19.41 -7.11 -5.60
N GLN A 34 19.83 -7.74 -6.69
CA GLN A 34 20.53 -7.08 -7.79
C GLN A 34 19.64 -6.09 -8.55
N HIS A 35 18.39 -6.48 -8.84
CA HIS A 35 17.49 -5.69 -9.69
C HIS A 35 16.49 -4.81 -8.92
N LEU A 36 16.16 -5.16 -7.68
CA LEU A 36 15.17 -4.46 -6.88
C LEU A 36 15.73 -3.89 -5.56
N GLY A 37 16.99 -4.20 -5.24
CA GLY A 37 17.60 -3.80 -3.97
C GLY A 37 16.95 -4.42 -2.72
N ALA A 38 16.01 -5.36 -2.87
CA ALA A 38 15.21 -5.91 -1.79
C ALA A 38 15.10 -7.45 -1.89
N SER A 39 14.72 -8.11 -0.80
CA SER A 39 14.44 -9.53 -0.82
C SER A 39 13.06 -9.83 -1.41
N PRO A 40 12.80 -11.02 -1.98
CA PRO A 40 11.48 -11.43 -2.43
C PRO A 40 10.40 -11.29 -1.34
N VAL A 41 10.76 -11.65 -0.11
CA VAL A 41 9.85 -11.54 1.05
C VAL A 41 9.51 -10.08 1.36
N SER A 42 10.49 -9.16 1.29
CA SER A 42 10.24 -7.73 1.50
C SER A 42 9.33 -7.15 0.42
N VAL A 43 9.52 -7.55 -0.83
CA VAL A 43 8.67 -7.11 -1.96
C VAL A 43 7.23 -7.60 -1.77
N ALA A 44 7.04 -8.88 -1.41
CA ALA A 44 5.72 -9.43 -1.10
C ALA A 44 5.07 -8.70 0.09
N GLN A 45 5.85 -8.39 1.13
CA GLN A 45 5.36 -7.66 2.30
C GLN A 45 4.87 -6.26 1.91
N THR A 46 5.62 -5.54 1.09
CA THR A 46 5.21 -4.22 0.58
C THR A 46 3.91 -4.31 -0.20
N ARG A 47 3.79 -5.29 -1.09
CA ARG A 47 2.56 -5.53 -1.85
C ARG A 47 1.35 -5.77 -0.94
N ARG A 48 1.48 -6.65 0.06
CA ARG A 48 0.40 -6.93 1.04
C ARG A 48 -0.05 -5.65 1.76
N VAL A 49 0.91 -4.84 2.20
CA VAL A 49 0.62 -3.57 2.87
C VAL A 49 -0.09 -2.59 1.95
N LEU A 50 0.35 -2.47 0.70
CA LEU A 50 -0.29 -1.58 -0.28
C LEU A 50 -1.72 -2.02 -0.60
N LEU A 51 -1.94 -3.32 -0.84
CA LEU A 51 -3.28 -3.87 -1.07
C LEU A 51 -4.18 -3.69 0.16
N ALA A 52 -3.66 -3.99 1.36
CA ALA A 52 -4.43 -3.77 2.59
C ALA A 52 -4.80 -2.29 2.77
N LYS A 53 -3.88 -1.37 2.51
CA LYS A 53 -4.14 0.07 2.57
C LYS A 53 -5.24 0.47 1.59
N GLN A 54 -5.20 -0.03 0.36
CA GLN A 54 -6.24 0.19 -0.65
C GLN A 54 -7.59 -0.32 -0.15
N LEU A 55 -7.67 -1.57 0.33
CA LEU A 55 -8.92 -2.15 0.87
C LEU A 55 -9.47 -1.37 2.07
N ILE A 56 -8.61 -0.87 2.96
CA ILE A 56 -9.01 -0.03 4.08
C ILE A 56 -9.68 1.27 3.61
N HIS A 57 -9.17 1.88 2.55
CA HIS A 57 -9.67 3.15 2.02
C HIS A 57 -10.89 2.98 1.13
N GLU A 58 -10.92 1.96 0.29
CA GLU A 58 -11.94 1.79 -0.76
C GLU A 58 -13.12 0.92 -0.32
N THR A 59 -12.98 0.15 0.79
CA THR A 59 -14.02 -0.78 1.23
C THR A 59 -14.40 -0.57 2.71
N ARG A 60 -15.53 -1.17 3.09
CA ARG A 60 -15.97 -1.26 4.48
C ARG A 60 -15.76 -2.66 5.08
N LEU A 61 -14.93 -3.49 4.47
CA LEU A 61 -14.63 -4.84 4.96
C LEU A 61 -14.13 -4.80 6.41
N PRO A 62 -14.51 -5.76 7.25
CA PRO A 62 -13.91 -5.96 8.58
C PRO A 62 -12.38 -6.05 8.48
N MET A 63 -11.65 -5.55 9.48
CA MET A 63 -10.17 -5.57 9.45
C MET A 63 -9.59 -6.97 9.34
N ALA A 64 -10.29 -7.97 9.88
CA ALA A 64 -9.92 -9.39 9.73
C ALA A 64 -9.96 -9.83 8.25
N GLU A 65 -11.00 -9.45 7.53
CA GLU A 65 -11.16 -9.77 6.10
C GLU A 65 -10.15 -9.00 5.25
N VAL A 66 -9.89 -7.74 5.58
CA VAL A 66 -8.81 -6.95 4.92
C VAL A 66 -7.45 -7.64 5.09
N ALA A 67 -7.12 -8.11 6.29
CA ALA A 67 -5.88 -8.83 6.55
C ALA A 67 -5.76 -10.09 5.68
N LEU A 68 -6.80 -10.92 5.65
CA LEU A 68 -6.81 -12.16 4.87
C LEU A 68 -6.79 -11.88 3.36
N ALA A 69 -7.64 -10.99 2.86
CA ALA A 69 -7.73 -10.63 1.44
C ALA A 69 -6.42 -10.00 0.91
N SER A 70 -5.64 -9.35 1.77
CA SER A 70 -4.35 -8.79 1.39
C SER A 70 -3.17 -9.78 1.55
N GLY A 71 -3.43 -11.03 1.92
CA GLY A 71 -2.42 -12.10 1.99
C GLY A 71 -1.62 -12.15 3.30
N PHE A 72 -2.15 -11.57 4.39
CA PHE A 72 -1.55 -11.78 5.71
C PHE A 72 -2.02 -13.11 6.31
N GLY A 73 -1.07 -13.93 6.78
CA GLY A 73 -1.38 -15.22 7.41
C GLY A 73 -1.99 -15.11 8.81
N SER A 74 -2.00 -13.91 9.43
CA SER A 74 -2.67 -13.67 10.70
C SER A 74 -2.97 -12.19 10.92
N ILE A 75 -4.06 -11.92 11.65
CA ILE A 75 -4.47 -10.56 12.05
C ILE A 75 -3.42 -9.92 12.98
N ARG A 76 -2.80 -10.71 13.84
CA ARG A 76 -1.73 -10.24 14.73
C ARG A 76 -0.57 -9.65 13.92
N ARG A 77 -0.06 -10.41 12.94
CA ARG A 77 1.05 -9.95 12.09
C ARG A 77 0.66 -8.76 11.22
N PHE A 78 -0.57 -8.69 10.75
CA PHE A 78 -1.13 -7.53 10.07
C PHE A 78 -1.05 -6.28 10.95
N ASN A 79 -1.57 -6.34 12.19
CA ASN A 79 -1.52 -5.22 13.13
C ASN A 79 -0.09 -4.80 13.49
N GLU A 80 0.80 -5.76 13.77
CA GLU A 80 2.21 -5.51 14.09
C GLU A 80 2.94 -4.76 12.96
N ILE A 81 2.68 -5.15 11.71
CA ILE A 81 3.32 -4.52 10.56
C ILE A 81 2.78 -3.11 10.32
N PHE A 82 1.47 -2.92 10.43
CA PHE A 82 0.87 -1.59 10.29
C PHE A 82 1.35 -0.66 11.41
N GLN A 83 1.39 -1.13 12.66
CA GLN A 83 1.92 -0.35 13.78
C GLN A 83 3.37 0.07 13.54
N ARG A 84 4.21 -0.84 13.02
CA ARG A 84 5.63 -0.55 12.74
C ARG A 84 5.84 0.43 11.58
N LEU A 85 5.02 0.36 10.53
CA LEU A 85 5.19 1.17 9.33
C LEU A 85 4.51 2.53 9.41
N PHE A 86 3.37 2.61 10.10
CA PHE A 86 2.54 3.81 10.13
C PHE A 86 2.39 4.42 11.52
N ASP A 87 3.03 3.82 12.53
CA ASP A 87 2.93 4.21 13.95
C ASP A 87 1.47 4.30 14.45
N ARG A 88 0.60 3.51 13.84
CA ARG A 88 -0.81 3.44 14.17
C ARG A 88 -1.44 2.12 13.72
N PRO A 89 -2.51 1.67 14.40
CA PRO A 89 -3.23 0.46 14.00
C PRO A 89 -4.02 0.66 12.71
N PRO A 90 -4.31 -0.41 11.95
CA PRO A 90 -4.99 -0.34 10.65
C PRO A 90 -6.35 0.38 10.68
N TRP A 91 -7.14 0.17 11.74
CA TRP A 91 -8.44 0.82 11.89
C TRP A 91 -8.37 2.36 12.01
N ALA A 92 -7.25 2.89 12.51
CA ALA A 92 -7.04 4.34 12.59
C ALA A 92 -6.86 4.99 11.22
N LEU A 93 -6.36 4.24 10.23
CA LEU A 93 -6.29 4.71 8.84
C LEU A 93 -7.69 4.90 8.24
N ARG A 94 -8.63 3.99 8.53
CA ARG A 94 -10.04 4.12 8.08
C ARG A 94 -10.73 5.34 8.69
N ARG A 95 -10.49 5.64 9.95
CA ARG A 95 -11.04 6.82 10.62
C ARG A 95 -10.59 8.13 9.99
N ALA A 96 -9.32 8.23 9.61
CA ALA A 96 -8.80 9.41 8.94
C ALA A 96 -9.53 9.66 7.61
N THR A 97 -9.81 8.61 6.85
CA THR A 97 -10.56 8.69 5.58
C THR A 97 -12.04 9.05 5.81
N ALA A 98 -12.69 8.43 6.79
CA ALA A 98 -14.10 8.72 7.11
C ALA A 98 -14.31 10.16 7.59
N ALA A 99 -13.38 10.70 8.37
CA ALA A 99 -13.42 12.11 8.80
C ALA A 99 -13.21 13.09 7.63
N ALA A 100 -12.46 12.70 6.60
CA ALA A 100 -12.30 13.48 5.38
C ALA A 100 -13.54 13.40 4.47
N SER A 101 -14.27 12.29 4.48
CA SER A 101 -15.45 12.05 3.62
C SER A 101 -16.75 12.66 4.15
N SER A 102 -16.80 13.14 5.39
CA SER A 102 -18.02 13.71 6.01
C SER A 102 -18.29 15.16 5.63
N ARG A 103 -17.46 15.77 4.79
CA ARG A 103 -17.64 17.14 4.31
C ARG A 103 -18.23 17.13 2.91
N GLN A 104 -19.52 17.46 2.87
CA GLN A 104 -20.36 17.88 1.73
C GLN A 104 -20.22 17.15 0.37
N HIS A 105 -21.39 16.86 -0.22
CA HIS A 105 -21.53 16.35 -1.59
C HIS A 105 -20.76 17.22 -2.60
N GLY A 106 -19.80 16.61 -3.28
CA GLY A 106 -19.08 17.23 -4.41
C GLY A 106 -17.70 17.80 -4.10
N GLU A 107 -17.23 17.78 -2.86
CA GLU A 107 -15.90 18.28 -2.51
C GLU A 107 -14.95 17.12 -2.12
N VAL A 108 -13.82 17.00 -2.80
CA VAL A 108 -12.74 16.10 -2.45
C VAL A 108 -11.65 16.87 -1.73
N THR A 109 -11.53 16.68 -0.42
CA THR A 109 -10.46 17.29 0.38
C THR A 109 -9.27 16.35 0.48
N ILE A 110 -8.13 16.74 -0.08
CA ILE A 110 -6.87 16.00 0.01
C ILE A 110 -5.92 16.77 0.95
N LEU A 111 -5.50 16.10 2.03
CA LEU A 111 -4.49 16.63 2.94
C LEU A 111 -3.10 16.17 2.48
N LEU A 112 -2.32 17.10 1.95
CA LEU A 112 -0.94 16.86 1.54
C LEU A 112 0.01 17.39 2.61
N GLY A 113 0.89 16.53 3.12
CA GLY A 113 1.99 16.94 3.98
C GLY A 113 3.07 17.65 3.16
N TYR A 114 3.58 18.78 3.64
CA TYR A 114 4.65 19.52 2.99
C TYR A 114 5.77 19.89 3.97
N ARG A 115 6.94 20.22 3.45
CA ARG A 115 8.07 20.73 4.25
C ARG A 115 8.19 22.24 4.04
N PRO A 116 8.16 23.06 5.10
CA PRO A 116 8.42 24.48 4.96
C PRO A 116 9.91 24.77 4.57
N PRO A 117 10.20 25.86 3.86
CA PRO A 117 9.28 26.83 3.28
C PRO A 117 8.59 26.30 2.02
N TYR A 118 7.34 26.68 1.78
CA TYR A 118 6.57 26.23 0.64
C TYR A 118 5.87 27.41 -0.03
N ASP A 119 6.09 27.58 -1.33
CA ASP A 119 5.49 28.67 -2.10
C ASP A 119 4.05 28.30 -2.52
N TRP A 120 3.12 28.58 -1.63
CA TRP A 120 1.68 28.37 -1.86
C TRP A 120 1.12 29.20 -3.00
N ALA A 121 1.61 30.44 -3.19
CA ALA A 121 1.10 31.34 -4.19
C ALA A 121 1.35 30.81 -5.60
N THR A 122 2.58 30.38 -5.88
CA THR A 122 2.96 29.79 -7.16
C THR A 122 2.23 28.46 -7.39
N MET A 123 2.09 27.60 -6.38
CA MET A 123 1.39 26.33 -6.50
C MET A 123 -0.09 26.53 -6.81
N VAL A 124 -0.77 27.42 -6.10
CA VAL A 124 -2.19 27.71 -6.34
C VAL A 124 -2.42 28.33 -7.72
N ALA A 125 -1.54 29.24 -8.16
CA ALA A 125 -1.59 29.82 -9.50
C ALA A 125 -1.43 28.73 -10.59
N PHE A 126 -0.48 27.82 -10.40
CA PHE A 126 -0.25 26.68 -11.30
C PHE A 126 -1.48 25.77 -11.41
N LEU A 127 -2.10 25.43 -10.28
CA LEU A 127 -3.31 24.58 -10.25
C LEU A 127 -4.51 25.28 -10.87
N LYS A 128 -4.71 26.57 -10.58
CA LYS A 128 -5.80 27.36 -11.18
C LYS A 128 -5.69 27.45 -12.71
N ALA A 129 -4.47 27.63 -13.23
CA ALA A 129 -4.24 27.70 -14.68
C ALA A 129 -4.53 26.37 -15.40
N ARG A 130 -4.62 25.26 -14.67
CA ARG A 130 -4.87 23.91 -15.19
C ARG A 130 -6.21 23.32 -14.74
N ALA A 131 -6.99 24.08 -13.99
CA ALA A 131 -8.32 23.65 -13.55
C ALA A 131 -9.23 23.45 -14.78
N ILE A 132 -9.90 22.29 -14.83
CA ILE A 132 -10.89 22.00 -15.85
C ILE A 132 -12.19 22.69 -15.45
N PRO A 133 -12.76 23.57 -16.30
CA PRO A 133 -14.03 24.23 -15.98
C PRO A 133 -15.15 23.19 -15.83
N GLY A 134 -15.87 23.23 -14.71
CA GLY A 134 -17.05 22.39 -14.48
C GLY A 134 -16.79 21.04 -13.79
N VAL A 135 -15.60 20.82 -13.24
CA VAL A 135 -15.30 19.68 -12.35
C VAL A 135 -15.24 20.18 -10.91
#